data_9750f88b672f60a5238720d7a1579d23
#
_entry.id   9750f88b672f60a5238720d7a1579d23
#
_cell.length_a   1.000
_cell.length_b   1.000
_cell.length_c   1.000
_cell.angle_alpha   90.00
_cell.angle_beta   90.00
_cell.angle_gamma   90.00
#
_symmetry.space_group_name_H-M   'P 1'
#
loop_
_entity.id
_entity.type
_entity.pdbx_description
1 polymer ?
#
loop_
_entity_poly.entity_id
_entity_poly.type
_entity_poly.pdbx_seq_one_letter_code
_entity_poly.pdbx_strand_id
1 'polypeptide(L)'
;MITAQLNNLVNQLKNYSASLEKSNILIDKPWTIIDDDNEIQRLIFKKDKSLILSKNGQVQIGKWDYFPEAKSLLIDRFSDKILCNEAFIDEGILILKLDGTNNNHFILANQNIIPDLNILEYLNNQRKNKLNLVGFDLVDGNKLEVESTEY
;
A
#
# COMPACT_ATOMS: atom_id res chain seq x y z
N MET A 1 -7.28 2.85 -9.84
CA MET A 1 -7.33 4.25 -10.14
C MET A 1 -7.14 5.11 -8.92
N ILE A 2 -6.38 6.15 -9.06
CA ILE A 2 -6.13 7.05 -7.96
C ILE A 2 -7.00 8.28 -8.14
N THR A 3 -7.92 8.51 -7.20
CA THR A 3 -8.72 9.71 -7.19
C THR A 3 -7.87 10.90 -6.74
N ALA A 4 -8.36 12.11 -6.97
CA ALA A 4 -7.65 13.31 -6.52
C ALA A 4 -7.50 13.33 -5.01
N GLN A 5 -8.51 12.89 -4.28
CA GLN A 5 -8.47 12.85 -2.82
C GLN A 5 -7.41 11.87 -2.34
N LEU A 6 -7.37 10.68 -2.91
CA LEU A 6 -6.39 9.68 -2.55
C LEU A 6 -4.98 10.15 -2.88
N ASN A 7 -4.80 10.73 -4.06
CA ASN A 7 -3.51 11.24 -4.47
C ASN A 7 -3.01 12.34 -3.53
N ASN A 8 -3.90 13.19 -3.09
CA ASN A 8 -3.55 14.25 -2.16
C ASN A 8 -3.06 13.68 -0.82
N LEU A 9 -3.75 12.67 -0.30
CA LEU A 9 -3.34 12.02 0.94
C LEU A 9 -1.98 11.35 0.78
N VAL A 10 -1.76 10.66 -0.34
CA VAL A 10 -0.49 10.00 -0.61
C VAL A 10 0.64 11.03 -0.69
N ASN A 11 0.40 12.16 -1.35
CA ASN A 11 1.42 13.21 -1.44
C ASN A 11 1.80 13.74 -0.06
N GLN A 12 0.84 13.86 0.84
CA GLN A 12 1.12 14.34 2.18
C GLN A 12 1.90 13.30 2.99
N LEU A 13 1.79 12.03 2.65
CA LEU A 13 2.42 10.95 3.39
C LEU A 13 3.68 10.40 2.72
N LYS A 14 4.07 10.95 1.57
CA LYS A 14 5.14 10.33 0.78
C LYS A 14 6.46 10.21 1.54
N ASN A 15 6.73 11.10 2.46
CA ASN A 15 7.96 11.04 3.23
C ASN A 15 7.98 9.89 4.24
N TYR A 16 6.83 9.26 4.46
CA TYR A 16 6.70 8.12 5.35
C TYR A 16 6.60 6.80 4.59
N SER A 17 6.79 6.84 3.27
CA SER A 17 6.77 5.63 2.46
C SER A 17 7.94 4.73 2.84
N ALA A 18 7.66 3.45 3.02
CA ALA A 18 8.68 2.46 3.29
C ALA A 18 9.18 1.85 1.99
N SER A 19 9.94 0.78 2.10
CA SER A 19 10.44 0.05 0.94
C SER A 19 10.02 -1.41 1.05
N LEU A 20 9.68 -2.01 -0.09
CA LEU A 20 9.38 -3.44 -0.16
C LEU A 20 10.61 -4.30 0.10
N GLU A 21 11.77 -3.70 0.11
CA GLU A 21 12.97 -4.41 0.50
C GLU A 21 12.84 -4.93 1.93
N LYS A 22 12.02 -4.30 2.75
CA LYS A 22 11.73 -4.80 4.09
C LYS A 22 10.69 -5.92 3.95
N SER A 23 11.14 -7.15 3.95
CA SER A 23 10.29 -8.29 3.64
C SER A 23 9.12 -8.47 4.59
N ASN A 24 9.22 -7.96 5.83
CA ASN A 24 8.13 -8.10 6.78
C ASN A 24 6.91 -7.28 6.38
N ILE A 25 7.02 -6.37 5.44
CA ILE A 25 5.86 -5.64 4.94
C ILE A 25 5.10 -6.49 3.93
N LEU A 26 5.81 -7.14 3.02
CA LEU A 26 5.20 -7.78 1.86
C LEU A 26 4.77 -9.22 2.12
N ILE A 27 5.60 -9.99 2.80
CA ILE A 27 5.48 -11.45 2.80
C ILE A 27 4.40 -11.92 3.76
N ASP A 28 3.63 -12.90 3.33
CA ASP A 28 2.62 -13.62 4.13
C ASP A 28 1.49 -12.71 4.61
N LYS A 29 1.18 -11.65 3.89
CA LYS A 29 0.06 -10.77 4.20
C LYS A 29 -1.03 -10.94 3.15
N PRO A 30 -2.29 -10.82 3.53
CA PRO A 30 -3.40 -10.93 2.57
C PRO A 30 -3.60 -9.59 1.85
N TRP A 31 -2.87 -9.39 0.76
CA TRP A 31 -2.98 -8.17 -0.03
C TRP A 31 -4.15 -8.28 -0.99
N THR A 32 -5.12 -7.41 -0.83
CA THR A 32 -6.32 -7.39 -1.68
C THR A 32 -6.22 -6.27 -2.69
N ILE A 33 -6.44 -6.59 -3.96
CA ILE A 33 -6.43 -5.60 -5.01
C ILE A 33 -7.72 -4.79 -4.95
N ILE A 34 -7.57 -3.48 -4.94
CA ILE A 34 -8.69 -2.54 -4.96
C ILE A 34 -8.87 -2.09 -6.40
N ASP A 35 -9.99 -2.47 -7.02
CA ASP A 35 -10.29 -2.01 -8.37
C ASP A 35 -11.76 -1.67 -8.47
N ASP A 36 -12.19 -1.33 -9.67
CA ASP A 36 -13.54 -0.84 -9.88
C ASP A 36 -14.55 -1.93 -10.19
N ASP A 37 -14.11 -3.19 -10.23
CA ASP A 37 -14.95 -4.28 -10.71
C ASP A 37 -15.74 -4.97 -9.63
N ASN A 38 -15.62 -4.58 -8.40
CA ASN A 38 -16.25 -5.26 -7.25
C ASN A 38 -15.82 -6.70 -7.09
N GLU A 39 -14.81 -7.14 -7.81
CA GLU A 39 -14.26 -8.47 -7.62
C GLU A 39 -13.11 -8.39 -6.64
N ILE A 40 -13.07 -9.32 -5.71
CA ILE A 40 -12.02 -9.34 -4.71
C ILE A 40 -10.96 -10.33 -5.15
N GLN A 41 -9.75 -9.85 -5.34
CA GLN A 41 -8.61 -10.70 -5.66
C GLN A 41 -7.57 -10.49 -4.57
N ARG A 42 -7.10 -11.59 -4.01
CA ARG A 42 -6.08 -11.55 -2.97
C ARG A 42 -4.77 -12.11 -3.49
N LEU A 43 -3.70 -11.49 -3.04
CA LEU A 43 -2.34 -11.89 -3.39
C LEU A 43 -1.58 -12.14 -2.10
N ILE A 44 -0.95 -13.29 -2.00
CA ILE A 44 -0.07 -13.58 -0.87
C ILE A 44 1.31 -13.88 -1.43
N PHE A 45 2.27 -13.04 -1.08
CA PHE A 45 3.65 -13.17 -1.54
C PHE A 45 4.38 -14.06 -0.55
N LYS A 46 4.84 -15.22 -1.00
CA LYS A 46 5.50 -16.18 -0.13
C LYS A 46 7.02 -15.99 -0.17
N LYS A 47 7.65 -16.38 0.91
CA LYS A 47 9.09 -16.20 1.05
C LYS A 47 9.88 -16.95 0.00
N ASP A 48 9.35 -18.07 -0.50
CA ASP A 48 10.03 -18.87 -1.51
C ASP A 48 9.81 -18.33 -2.93
N LYS A 49 9.28 -17.12 -3.05
CA LYS A 49 8.99 -16.46 -4.32
C LYS A 49 7.78 -17.01 -5.05
N SER A 50 7.01 -17.87 -4.43
CA SER A 50 5.72 -18.23 -5.00
C SER A 50 4.70 -17.16 -4.62
N LEU A 51 3.66 -17.05 -5.45
CA LEU A 51 2.60 -16.08 -5.27
C LEU A 51 1.28 -16.85 -5.30
N ILE A 52 0.48 -16.68 -4.26
CA ILE A 52 -0.83 -17.29 -4.21
C ILE A 52 -1.84 -16.24 -4.62
N LEU A 53 -2.64 -16.55 -5.65
CA LEU A 53 -3.72 -15.68 -6.11
C LEU A 53 -5.04 -16.34 -5.79
N SER A 54 -5.95 -15.61 -5.19
CA SER A 54 -7.27 -16.11 -4.89
C SER A 54 -8.30 -15.16 -5.48
N LYS A 55 -9.19 -15.67 -6.31
CA LYS A 55 -10.24 -14.87 -6.92
C LYS A 55 -11.50 -15.71 -6.99
N ASN A 56 -12.58 -15.23 -6.38
CA ASN A 56 -13.86 -15.93 -6.38
C ASN A 56 -13.74 -17.37 -5.88
N GLY A 57 -12.89 -17.57 -4.86
CA GLY A 57 -12.71 -18.92 -4.30
C GLY A 57 -11.80 -19.84 -5.08
N GLN A 58 -11.29 -19.39 -6.22
CA GLN A 58 -10.35 -20.17 -7.02
C GLN A 58 -8.95 -19.70 -6.75
N VAL A 59 -8.02 -20.64 -6.67
CA VAL A 59 -6.64 -20.35 -6.30
C VAL A 59 -5.72 -20.72 -7.46
N GLN A 60 -4.82 -19.83 -7.78
CA GLN A 60 -3.76 -20.05 -8.75
C GLN A 60 -2.42 -19.75 -8.09
N ILE A 61 -1.38 -20.41 -8.56
CA ILE A 61 -0.04 -20.18 -8.03
C ILE A 61 0.79 -19.50 -9.11
N GLY A 62 1.31 -18.34 -8.76
CA GLY A 62 2.21 -17.60 -9.63
C GLY A 62 3.58 -17.46 -8.99
N LYS A 63 4.29 -16.44 -9.40
CA LYS A 63 5.63 -16.14 -8.91
C LYS A 63 5.79 -14.65 -8.72
N TRP A 64 6.75 -14.26 -7.91
CA TRP A 64 7.08 -12.86 -7.74
C TRP A 64 8.57 -12.71 -7.48
N ASP A 65 9.08 -11.52 -7.71
CA ASP A 65 10.44 -11.19 -7.34
C ASP A 65 10.54 -9.69 -7.11
N TYR A 66 11.52 -9.27 -6.36
CA TYR A 66 11.73 -7.87 -6.06
C TYR A 66 13.15 -7.48 -6.42
N PHE A 67 13.30 -6.37 -7.13
CA PHE A 67 14.60 -5.87 -7.59
C PHE A 67 14.90 -4.57 -6.86
N PRO A 68 15.72 -4.60 -5.81
CA PRO A 68 15.95 -3.40 -4.99
C PRO A 68 16.63 -2.27 -5.76
N GLU A 69 17.46 -2.60 -6.75
CA GLU A 69 18.15 -1.57 -7.52
C GLU A 69 17.20 -0.67 -8.26
N ALA A 70 16.11 -1.24 -8.74
CA ALA A 70 15.11 -0.51 -9.50
C ALA A 70 13.86 -0.22 -8.68
N LYS A 71 13.82 -0.65 -7.42
CA LYS A 71 12.64 -0.55 -6.55
C LYS A 71 11.40 -1.07 -7.28
N SER A 72 11.53 -2.24 -7.89
CA SER A 72 10.50 -2.81 -8.74
C SER A 72 10.10 -4.18 -8.27
N LEU A 73 8.83 -4.47 -8.39
CA LEU A 73 8.22 -5.74 -8.01
C LEU A 73 7.70 -6.41 -9.28
N LEU A 74 8.19 -7.62 -9.54
CA LEU A 74 7.70 -8.43 -10.64
C LEU A 74 6.60 -9.34 -10.13
N ILE A 75 5.44 -9.28 -10.76
CA ILE A 75 4.30 -10.10 -10.40
C ILE A 75 3.94 -10.95 -11.61
N ASP A 76 4.13 -12.26 -11.48
CA ASP A 76 3.79 -13.21 -12.53
C ASP A 76 2.50 -13.91 -12.10
N ARG A 77 1.39 -13.51 -12.67
CA ARG A 77 0.07 -13.98 -12.28
C ARG A 77 -0.44 -15.09 -13.18
N PHE A 78 0.44 -15.93 -13.69
CA PHE A 78 0.01 -17.04 -14.53
C PHE A 78 -0.54 -16.58 -15.88
N SER A 79 -1.52 -15.68 -15.87
CA SER A 79 -2.08 -15.16 -17.12
C SER A 79 -1.28 -13.98 -17.67
N ASP A 80 -0.54 -13.27 -16.84
CA ASP A 80 0.29 -12.16 -17.28
C ASP A 80 1.47 -11.96 -16.34
N LYS A 81 2.44 -11.19 -16.78
CA LYS A 81 3.59 -10.78 -15.98
C LYS A 81 3.66 -9.27 -16.04
N ILE A 82 3.72 -8.64 -14.89
CA ILE A 82 3.80 -7.19 -14.82
C ILE A 82 4.95 -6.78 -13.93
N LEU A 83 5.57 -5.67 -14.29
CA LEU A 83 6.62 -5.07 -13.49
C LEU A 83 6.06 -3.77 -12.93
N CYS A 84 6.14 -3.61 -11.62
CA CYS A 84 5.58 -2.45 -10.93
C CYS A 84 6.66 -1.71 -10.18
N ASN A 85 6.56 -0.39 -10.16
CA ASN A 85 7.46 0.44 -9.37
C ASN A 85 6.77 0.86 -8.08
N GLU A 86 7.55 1.07 -7.03
CA GLU A 86 6.99 1.54 -5.76
C GLU A 86 6.55 2.99 -5.89
N ALA A 87 5.29 3.26 -5.59
CA ALA A 87 4.79 4.63 -5.53
C ALA A 87 4.58 5.04 -4.08
N PHE A 88 3.94 4.19 -3.28
CA PHE A 88 3.79 4.45 -1.85
C PHE A 88 3.64 3.10 -1.15
N ILE A 89 4.44 2.88 -0.12
CA ILE A 89 4.53 1.60 0.57
C ILE A 89 4.37 1.83 2.06
N ASP A 90 3.44 1.10 2.67
CA ASP A 90 3.32 1.12 4.11
C ASP A 90 2.72 -0.24 4.53
N GLU A 91 2.58 -0.46 5.83
CA GLU A 91 2.14 -1.77 6.32
C GLU A 91 0.73 -2.12 5.88
N GLY A 92 -0.10 -1.13 5.65
CA GLY A 92 -1.50 -1.34 5.33
C GLY A 92 -1.82 -1.22 3.86
N ILE A 93 -0.99 -0.54 3.08
CA ILE A 93 -1.33 -0.26 1.71
C ILE A 93 -0.09 -0.25 0.82
N LEU A 94 -0.22 -0.81 -0.36
CA LEU A 94 0.81 -0.72 -1.39
C LEU A 94 0.20 -0.02 -2.59
N ILE A 95 0.81 1.06 -3.01
CA ILE A 95 0.46 1.71 -4.27
C ILE A 95 1.63 1.50 -5.21
N LEU A 96 1.37 0.76 -6.28
CA LEU A 96 2.38 0.36 -7.24
C LEU A 96 2.02 0.95 -8.59
N LYS A 97 3.02 1.42 -9.31
CA LYS A 97 2.80 1.99 -10.64
C LYS A 97 3.34 1.00 -11.67
N LEU A 98 2.55 0.73 -12.69
CA LEU A 98 3.01 -0.14 -13.78
C LEU A 98 4.20 0.51 -14.47
N ASP A 99 5.29 -0.25 -14.61
CA ASP A 99 6.54 0.27 -15.14
C ASP A 99 6.33 0.85 -16.54
N GLY A 100 6.95 1.97 -16.80
CA GLY A 100 6.84 2.62 -18.11
C GLY A 100 5.57 3.42 -18.32
N THR A 101 4.71 3.53 -17.31
CA THR A 101 3.49 4.33 -17.43
C THR A 101 3.50 5.43 -16.38
N ASN A 102 2.64 6.43 -16.58
CA ASN A 102 2.52 7.53 -15.63
C ASN A 102 1.28 7.44 -14.78
N ASN A 103 0.23 6.78 -15.27
CA ASN A 103 -1.07 6.83 -14.61
C ASN A 103 -1.63 5.49 -14.22
N ASN A 104 -0.98 4.38 -14.56
CA ASN A 104 -1.53 3.07 -14.25
C ASN A 104 -1.01 2.62 -12.91
N HIS A 105 -1.88 2.64 -11.91
CA HIS A 105 -1.53 2.26 -10.54
C HIS A 105 -2.36 1.08 -10.10
N PHE A 106 -1.74 0.24 -9.28
CA PHE A 106 -2.43 -0.82 -8.56
C PHE A 106 -2.41 -0.47 -7.09
N ILE A 107 -3.55 -0.63 -6.44
CA ILE A 107 -3.66 -0.38 -5.01
C ILE A 107 -3.98 -1.69 -4.34
N LEU A 108 -3.14 -2.07 -3.37
CA LEU A 108 -3.35 -3.28 -2.60
C LEU A 108 -3.49 -2.91 -1.14
N ALA A 109 -4.48 -3.47 -0.49
CA ALA A 109 -4.71 -3.24 0.93
C ALA A 109 -4.48 -4.52 1.70
N ASN A 110 -3.77 -4.41 2.82
CA ASN A 110 -3.54 -5.52 3.73
C ASN A 110 -4.81 -5.68 4.58
N GLN A 111 -5.56 -6.75 4.36
CA GLN A 111 -6.82 -6.93 5.07
C GLN A 111 -6.64 -7.22 6.55
N ASN A 112 -5.44 -7.59 7.00
CA ASN A 112 -5.19 -7.67 8.44
C ASN A 112 -5.23 -6.30 9.10
N ILE A 113 -4.93 -5.25 8.35
CA ILE A 113 -4.88 -3.88 8.87
C ILE A 113 -6.11 -3.09 8.45
N ILE A 114 -6.59 -3.32 7.23
CA ILE A 114 -7.76 -2.63 6.69
C ILE A 114 -8.82 -3.68 6.34
N PRO A 115 -9.50 -4.26 7.34
CA PRO A 115 -10.43 -5.35 7.06
C PRO A 115 -11.60 -4.96 6.19
N ASP A 116 -12.04 -3.71 6.26
CA ASP A 116 -13.17 -3.23 5.48
C ASP A 116 -12.74 -2.62 4.15
N LEU A 117 -11.44 -2.62 3.85
CA LEU A 117 -10.86 -2.07 2.63
C LEU A 117 -11.14 -0.58 2.45
N ASN A 118 -11.40 0.13 3.53
CA ASN A 118 -11.62 1.59 3.45
C ASN A 118 -10.27 2.28 3.51
N ILE A 119 -9.62 2.39 2.36
CA ILE A 119 -8.26 2.91 2.29
C ILE A 119 -8.21 4.42 2.56
N LEU A 120 -9.25 5.16 2.19
CA LEU A 120 -9.26 6.59 2.44
C LEU A 120 -9.28 6.88 3.93
N GLU A 121 -10.08 6.14 4.68
CA GLU A 121 -10.11 6.31 6.13
C GLU A 121 -8.78 5.94 6.75
N TYR A 122 -8.19 4.83 6.31
CA TYR A 122 -6.89 4.42 6.82
C TYR A 122 -5.83 5.48 6.57
N LEU A 123 -5.74 5.99 5.35
CA LEU A 123 -4.73 6.99 5.01
C LEU A 123 -4.99 8.31 5.72
N ASN A 124 -6.25 8.67 5.89
CA ASN A 124 -6.60 9.89 6.61
C ASN A 124 -6.17 9.79 8.07
N ASN A 125 -6.35 8.62 8.68
CA ASN A 125 -5.89 8.40 10.05
C ASN A 125 -4.38 8.42 10.14
N GLN A 126 -3.69 7.84 9.17
CA GLN A 126 -2.23 7.89 9.13
C GLN A 126 -1.73 9.33 9.00
N ARG A 127 -2.38 10.13 8.17
CA ARG A 127 -2.02 11.52 8.02
C ARG A 127 -2.19 12.27 9.33
N LYS A 128 -3.31 12.05 10.02
CA LYS A 128 -3.53 12.70 11.31
C LYS A 128 -2.46 12.32 12.31
N ASN A 129 -2.13 11.03 12.38
CA ASN A 129 -1.16 10.58 13.36
C ASN A 129 0.24 11.13 13.06
N LYS A 130 0.66 11.11 11.79
CA LYS A 130 1.99 11.57 11.44
C LYS A 130 2.11 13.08 11.51
N LEU A 131 1.13 13.80 11.01
CA LEU A 131 1.21 15.25 10.98
C LEU A 131 0.91 15.86 12.35
N ASN A 132 0.10 15.21 13.16
CA ASN A 132 -0.11 15.71 14.52
C ASN A 132 1.16 15.63 15.34
N LEU A 133 1.96 14.58 15.16
CA LEU A 133 3.24 14.52 15.86
C LEU A 133 4.14 15.67 15.45
N VAL A 134 4.22 15.96 14.16
CA VAL A 134 5.00 17.07 13.69
C VAL A 134 4.41 18.41 14.17
N GLY A 135 3.12 18.56 14.08
CA GLY A 135 2.47 19.79 14.49
C GLY A 135 2.60 20.03 15.97
N PHE A 136 2.55 18.98 16.79
CA PHE A 136 2.72 19.13 18.21
C PHE A 136 4.12 19.66 18.53
N ASP A 137 5.12 19.16 17.87
CA ASP A 137 6.47 19.65 18.07
C ASP A 137 6.60 21.10 17.64
N LEU A 138 5.96 21.47 16.56
CA LEU A 138 6.06 22.83 16.06
C LEU A 138 5.36 23.84 16.93
N VAL A 139 4.27 23.45 17.61
CA VAL A 139 3.56 24.38 18.44
C VAL A 139 3.89 24.23 19.90
N ASP A 140 4.97 23.63 20.18
CA ASP A 140 5.39 23.44 21.48
C ASP A 140 5.64 24.75 22.14
N GLY A 141 5.57 25.42 22.39
CA GLY A 141 5.65 26.63 22.99
C GLY A 141 4.29 27.17 23.21
N ASN A 142 3.42 26.66 22.72
CA ASN A 142 2.13 27.08 22.83
C ASN A 142 1.23 26.05 23.20
N LYS A 143 1.43 25.50 23.22
CA LYS A 143 0.62 24.54 23.19
C LYS A 143 -0.17 23.91 23.03
N LEU A 144 0.02 23.70 23.05
CA LEU A 144 -0.78 22.81 22.70
C LEU A 144 -1.48 22.29 22.70
N GLU A 145 -1.84 22.38 22.94
CA GLU A 145 -2.69 21.61 22.94
C GLU A 145 -3.27 21.03 22.27
N VAL A 146 -3.09 20.88 22.11
CA VAL A 146 -3.69 20.18 21.41
C VAL A 146 -3.85 19.27 21.47
N GLU A 147 -3.76 19.15 21.86
CA GLU A 147 -4.04 18.22 21.91
C GLU A 147 -4.31 17.53 21.55
N SER A 148 -4.00 17.39 21.68
CA SER A 148 -4.29 16.55 21.30
C SER A 148 -4.60 15.88 21.28
N THR A 149 -4.63 15.73 21.68
CA THR A 149 -5.04 14.79 21.68
C THR A 149 -5.87 14.30 21.14
N GLU A 150 -6.19 14.33 21.08
CA GLU A 150 -7.12 13.82 20.68
C GLU A 150 -7.09 13.16 19.72
N TYR A 151 -7.00 12.59 19.66
CA TYR A 151 -7.18 11.86 18.55
C TYR A 151 -7.59 10.47 18.75
#